data_0ae08dc6b6f24d49ee0573d91a303e17
#
_entry.id   0ae08dc6b6f24d49ee0573d91a303e17
#
_cell.length_a   1.000
_cell.length_b   1.000
_cell.length_c   1.000
_cell.angle_alpha   90.00
_cell.angle_beta   90.00
_cell.angle_gamma   90.00
#
_symmetry.space_group_name_H-M   'P 1'
#
loop_
_entity.id
_entity.type
_entity.pdbx_description
1 polymer ?
#
loop_
_entity_poly.entity_id
_entity_poly.type
_entity_poly.pdbx_seq_one_letter_code
_entity_poly.pdbx_strand_id
1 'polypeptide(L)'
;MRRRFLVLGGAGLIVPLAPAPIARATPAQVAALIADLVGDAPLQDGRVKLDLPVMVENGNSVGMTVSVAVPVGDVRSIDVFAEGNPLPHVLSLRFGPRAGAPRFATRIRLATSQTVIAVAKLADGSCWRDSVDLLVTLAACIDN
;
A
#
# COMPACT_ATOMS: atom_id res chain seq x y z
N MET A 1 -44.48 -6.95 -60.81
CA MET A 1 -44.23 -6.71 -59.38
C MET A 1 -42.80 -7.10 -59.05
N ARG A 2 -41.93 -6.13 -58.89
CA ARG A 2 -40.48 -6.35 -58.58
C ARG A 2 -40.30 -6.12 -57.09
N ARG A 3 -40.05 -7.17 -56.34
CA ARG A 3 -39.70 -7.08 -54.91
C ARG A 3 -38.19 -6.80 -54.83
N ARG A 4 -37.83 -5.60 -54.36
CA ARG A 4 -36.45 -5.22 -53.99
C ARG A 4 -36.22 -5.65 -52.56
N PHE A 5 -35.35 -6.64 -52.36
CA PHE A 5 -34.81 -6.96 -51.06
C PHE A 5 -33.66 -6.03 -50.75
N LEU A 6 -33.84 -5.17 -49.76
CA LEU A 6 -32.75 -4.37 -49.18
C LEU A 6 -32.05 -5.25 -48.13
N VAL A 7 -30.80 -5.64 -48.43
CA VAL A 7 -29.92 -6.29 -47.48
C VAL A 7 -29.18 -5.17 -46.75
N LEU A 8 -29.57 -4.90 -45.49
CA LEU A 8 -28.80 -4.04 -44.60
C LEU A 8 -27.62 -4.89 -44.02
N GLY A 9 -26.43 -4.64 -44.56
CA GLY A 9 -25.19 -5.14 -43.98
C GLY A 9 -24.86 -4.41 -42.68
N GLY A 10 -25.03 -5.07 -41.57
CA GLY A 10 -24.57 -4.57 -40.29
C GLY A 10 -23.06 -4.70 -40.16
N ALA A 11 -22.33 -3.60 -40.27
CA ALA A 11 -20.90 -3.56 -39.91
C ALA A 11 -20.75 -3.63 -38.40
N GLY A 12 -20.47 -4.83 -37.90
CA GLY A 12 -20.12 -5.03 -36.48
C GLY A 12 -18.78 -4.36 -36.17
N LEU A 13 -18.79 -3.29 -35.40
CA LEU A 13 -17.58 -2.71 -34.82
C LEU A 13 -17.01 -3.69 -33.80
N ILE A 14 -15.96 -4.41 -34.17
CA ILE A 14 -15.16 -5.19 -33.21
C ILE A 14 -14.23 -4.19 -32.54
N VAL A 15 -14.60 -3.75 -31.33
CA VAL A 15 -13.71 -2.97 -30.47
C VAL A 15 -12.72 -3.95 -29.85
N PRO A 16 -11.41 -3.85 -30.14
CA PRO A 16 -10.43 -4.68 -29.47
C PRO A 16 -10.38 -4.29 -28.00
N LEU A 17 -10.75 -5.23 -27.13
CA LEU A 17 -10.60 -5.08 -25.68
C LEU A 17 -9.11 -5.26 -25.37
N ALA A 18 -8.37 -4.16 -25.36
CA ALA A 18 -6.99 -4.17 -24.89
C ALA A 18 -6.96 -4.47 -23.38
N PRO A 19 -6.10 -5.38 -22.90
CA PRO A 19 -5.95 -5.60 -21.48
C PRO A 19 -5.53 -4.30 -20.81
N ALA A 20 -6.32 -3.84 -19.84
CA ALA A 20 -5.99 -2.65 -19.08
C ALA A 20 -4.69 -2.93 -18.30
N PRO A 21 -3.70 -2.02 -18.29
CA PRO A 21 -2.52 -2.18 -17.46
C PRO A 21 -2.94 -2.21 -16.00
N ILE A 22 -2.36 -3.15 -15.24
CA ILE A 22 -2.58 -3.21 -13.78
C ILE A 22 -2.13 -1.87 -13.20
N ALA A 23 -3.09 -1.10 -12.68
CA ALA A 23 -2.81 0.19 -12.08
C ALA A 23 -1.99 -0.02 -10.80
N ARG A 24 -0.81 0.58 -10.74
CA ARG A 24 0.01 0.65 -9.53
C ARG A 24 -0.27 1.98 -8.83
N ALA A 25 -0.18 1.99 -7.51
CA ALA A 25 -0.21 3.24 -6.79
C ALA A 25 1.00 4.12 -7.16
N THR A 26 0.83 5.40 -6.99
CA THR A 26 1.89 6.38 -7.18
C THR A 26 2.26 7.00 -5.84
N PRO A 27 3.50 7.52 -5.67
CA PRO A 27 3.87 8.26 -4.47
C PRO A 27 2.91 9.38 -4.11
N ALA A 28 2.34 10.07 -5.11
CA ALA A 28 1.34 11.12 -4.90
C ALA A 28 0.03 10.59 -4.29
N GLN A 29 -0.44 9.42 -4.72
CA GLN A 29 -1.62 8.79 -4.14
C GLN A 29 -1.38 8.36 -2.69
N VAL A 30 -0.21 7.80 -2.40
CA VAL A 30 0.17 7.43 -1.03
C VAL A 30 0.30 8.66 -0.14
N ALA A 31 0.91 9.74 -0.63
CA ALA A 31 0.99 11.00 0.10
C ALA A 31 -0.40 11.57 0.45
N ALA A 32 -1.37 11.48 -0.48
CA ALA A 32 -2.75 11.88 -0.23
C ALA A 32 -3.42 11.01 0.85
N LEU A 33 -3.24 9.69 0.80
CA LEU A 33 -3.77 8.77 1.83
C LEU A 33 -3.18 9.04 3.21
N ILE A 34 -1.87 9.31 3.27
CA ILE A 34 -1.21 9.67 4.53
C ILE A 34 -1.73 11.02 5.04
N ALA A 35 -1.91 12.01 4.17
CA ALA A 35 -2.47 13.31 4.54
C ALA A 35 -3.89 13.18 5.12
N ASP A 36 -4.72 12.35 4.52
CA ASP A 36 -6.07 12.05 5.04
C ASP A 36 -6.02 11.35 6.41
N LEU A 37 -5.04 10.47 6.61
CA LEU A 37 -4.86 9.75 7.88
C LEU A 37 -4.40 10.67 9.02
N VAL A 38 -3.43 11.54 8.75
CA VAL A 38 -2.82 12.41 9.78
C VAL A 38 -3.63 13.69 10.01
N GLY A 39 -4.44 14.12 9.05
CA GLY A 39 -5.17 15.37 9.09
C GLY A 39 -4.24 16.59 9.19
N ASP A 40 -4.52 17.49 10.13
CA ASP A 40 -3.72 18.70 10.35
C ASP A 40 -2.43 18.48 11.16
N ALA A 41 -2.21 17.27 11.67
CA ALA A 41 -1.02 16.96 12.46
C ALA A 41 0.23 16.91 11.56
N PRO A 42 1.36 17.52 11.98
CA PRO A 42 2.62 17.40 11.25
C PRO A 42 3.12 15.95 11.33
N LEU A 43 3.59 15.44 10.21
CA LEU A 43 4.20 14.12 10.13
C LEU A 43 5.70 14.24 10.49
N GLN A 44 6.10 13.59 11.57
CA GLN A 44 7.43 13.69 12.15
C GLN A 44 8.21 12.38 11.99
N ASP A 45 9.53 12.48 11.95
CA ASP A 45 10.44 11.34 11.94
C ASP A 45 11.00 11.06 13.34
N GLY A 46 11.32 9.80 13.66
CA GLY A 46 12.17 9.47 14.79
C GLY A 46 11.61 8.49 15.84
N ARG A 47 10.31 8.36 16.03
CA ARG A 47 9.72 7.45 17.03
C ARG A 47 9.27 6.11 16.47
N VAL A 48 9.10 6.02 15.16
CA VAL A 48 8.75 4.78 14.45
C VAL A 48 10.01 4.18 13.88
N LYS A 49 10.15 2.87 13.97
CA LYS A 49 11.18 2.10 13.29
C LYS A 49 10.53 1.02 12.43
N LEU A 50 10.75 1.13 11.14
CA LEU A 50 10.35 0.16 10.13
C LEU A 50 11.58 -0.66 9.74
N ASP A 51 11.55 -1.95 10.05
CA ASP A 51 12.63 -2.89 9.74
C ASP A 51 12.18 -3.78 8.58
N LEU A 52 12.81 -3.56 7.43
CA LEU A 52 12.63 -4.27 6.16
C LEU A 52 13.99 -4.47 5.51
N PRO A 53 14.23 -5.62 4.85
CA PRO A 53 15.43 -5.79 4.04
C PRO A 53 15.40 -4.83 2.85
N VAL A 54 16.52 -4.12 2.61
CA VAL A 54 16.66 -3.18 1.46
C VAL A 54 16.73 -3.89 0.11
N MET A 55 17.06 -5.18 0.11
CA MET A 55 17.05 -6.04 -1.08
C MET A 55 16.24 -7.30 -0.80
N VAL A 56 15.28 -7.57 -1.66
CA VAL A 56 14.34 -8.69 -1.54
C VAL A 56 14.41 -9.53 -2.82
N GLU A 57 14.76 -10.79 -2.67
CA GLU A 57 14.80 -11.73 -3.80
C GLU A 57 13.41 -12.12 -4.28
N ASN A 58 12.43 -12.21 -3.36
CA ASN A 58 11.06 -12.62 -3.69
C ASN A 58 10.05 -11.73 -2.97
N GLY A 59 9.31 -10.94 -3.75
CA GLY A 59 8.29 -10.01 -3.26
C GLY A 59 7.02 -10.67 -2.72
N ASN A 60 6.80 -11.98 -2.92
CA ASN A 60 5.57 -12.66 -2.47
C ASN A 60 5.46 -12.77 -0.94
N SER A 61 6.59 -12.75 -0.23
CA SER A 61 6.60 -12.92 1.23
C SER A 61 7.79 -12.22 1.86
N VAL A 62 7.64 -10.95 2.16
CA VAL A 62 8.69 -10.10 2.73
C VAL A 62 8.43 -9.89 4.21
N GLY A 63 9.39 -10.27 5.05
CA GLY A 63 9.33 -10.05 6.49
C GLY A 63 9.45 -8.57 6.81
N MET A 64 8.56 -8.08 7.68
CA MET A 64 8.52 -6.70 8.13
C MET A 64 8.32 -6.65 9.64
N THR A 65 9.04 -5.76 10.31
CA THR A 65 8.81 -5.45 11.71
C THR A 65 8.62 -3.94 11.86
N VAL A 66 7.59 -3.54 12.61
CA VAL A 66 7.38 -2.14 12.99
C VAL A 66 7.38 -2.03 14.50
N SER A 67 8.09 -1.04 15.02
CA SER A 67 8.14 -0.71 16.43
C SER A 67 8.02 0.79 16.66
N VAL A 68 7.43 1.18 17.77
CA VAL A 68 7.26 2.58 18.16
C VAL A 68 7.91 2.80 19.52
N ALA A 69 8.72 3.85 19.66
CA ALA A 69 9.49 4.16 20.86
C ALA A 69 8.67 4.96 21.88
N VAL A 70 7.47 4.45 22.23
CA VAL A 70 6.57 5.00 23.27
C VAL A 70 5.88 3.83 23.98
N PRO A 71 5.27 4.03 25.16
CA PRO A 71 4.44 3.00 25.79
C PRO A 71 3.30 2.54 24.87
N VAL A 72 2.95 1.26 24.92
CA VAL A 72 1.94 0.68 24.03
C VAL A 72 0.56 1.35 24.14
N GLY A 73 0.20 1.83 25.34
CA GLY A 73 -1.06 2.57 25.57
C GLY A 73 -1.13 3.93 24.87
N ASP A 74 0.01 4.47 24.47
CA ASP A 74 0.09 5.76 23.77
C ASP A 74 -0.01 5.63 22.24
N VAL A 75 -0.03 4.41 21.70
CA VAL A 75 -0.17 4.15 20.26
C VAL A 75 -1.64 3.94 19.93
N ARG A 76 -2.22 4.79 19.09
CA ARG A 76 -3.58 4.63 18.56
C ARG A 76 -3.66 3.67 17.40
N SER A 77 -2.83 3.89 16.40
CA SER A 77 -2.76 3.03 15.22
C SER A 77 -1.38 3.06 14.60
N ILE A 78 -1.07 2.00 13.89
CA ILE A 78 0.04 1.95 12.94
C ILE A 78 -0.53 1.56 11.59
N ASP A 79 -0.24 2.36 10.58
CA ASP A 79 -0.67 2.14 9.20
C ASP A 79 0.56 2.01 8.31
N VAL A 80 0.55 1.04 7.40
CA VAL A 80 1.66 0.76 6.50
C VAL A 80 1.20 0.95 5.06
N PHE A 81 2.00 1.69 4.30
CA PHE A 81 1.77 2.00 2.90
C PHE A 81 2.92 1.50 2.03
N ALA A 82 2.61 1.05 0.83
CA ALA A 82 3.55 0.60 -0.18
C ALA A 82 3.26 1.30 -1.51
N GLU A 83 4.20 2.13 -1.97
CA GLU A 83 3.97 3.07 -3.08
C GLU A 83 3.84 2.40 -4.44
N GLY A 84 4.33 1.18 -4.60
CA GLY A 84 4.29 0.44 -5.87
C GLY A 84 3.26 -0.69 -5.92
N ASN A 85 2.49 -0.90 -4.85
CA ASN A 85 1.43 -1.91 -4.85
C ASN A 85 0.15 -1.40 -5.50
N PRO A 86 -0.69 -2.27 -6.11
CA PRO A 86 -2.02 -1.89 -6.59
C PRO A 86 -2.91 -1.34 -5.48
N LEU A 87 -2.84 -1.94 -4.28
CA LEU A 87 -3.47 -1.46 -3.06
C LEU A 87 -2.39 -0.88 -2.15
N PRO A 88 -2.22 0.43 -2.11
CA PRO A 88 -1.10 1.06 -1.41
C PRO A 88 -1.23 1.02 0.11
N HIS A 89 -2.42 1.00 0.68
CA HIS A 89 -2.63 0.82 2.11
C HIS A 89 -2.58 -0.67 2.44
N VAL A 90 -1.43 -1.12 2.91
CA VAL A 90 -1.11 -2.55 3.08
C VAL A 90 -1.76 -3.11 4.34
N LEU A 91 -1.67 -2.38 5.44
CA LEU A 91 -2.28 -2.80 6.69
C LEU A 91 -2.53 -1.62 7.64
N SER A 92 -3.51 -1.80 8.51
CA SER A 92 -3.77 -0.94 9.67
C SER A 92 -3.85 -1.81 10.92
N LEU A 93 -3.16 -1.42 11.98
CA LEU A 93 -3.07 -2.16 13.24
C LEU A 93 -3.40 -1.26 14.42
N ARG A 94 -4.10 -1.82 15.40
CA ARG A 94 -4.31 -1.24 16.73
C ARG A 94 -3.92 -2.24 17.80
N PHE A 95 -3.27 -1.77 18.84
CA PHE A 95 -2.92 -2.61 19.98
C PHE A 95 -4.10 -2.71 20.96
N GLY A 96 -4.38 -3.93 21.40
CA GLY A 96 -5.36 -4.16 22.46
C GLY A 96 -4.79 -3.86 23.85
N PRO A 97 -5.64 -3.80 24.89
CA PRO A 97 -5.23 -3.42 26.24
C PRO A 97 -4.26 -4.41 26.92
N ARG A 98 -4.10 -5.61 26.36
CA ARG A 98 -3.18 -6.64 26.82
C ARG A 98 -1.92 -6.78 25.98
N ALA A 99 -1.67 -5.88 25.05
CA ALA A 99 -0.44 -5.89 24.27
C ALA A 99 0.75 -5.50 25.17
N GLY A 100 1.82 -6.28 25.11
CA GLY A 100 2.99 -6.07 25.96
C GLY A 100 3.95 -4.99 25.48
N ALA A 101 3.97 -4.72 24.16
CA ALA A 101 4.85 -3.73 23.54
C ALA A 101 4.26 -3.21 22.24
N PRO A 102 4.57 -1.96 21.83
CA PRO A 102 4.13 -1.39 20.58
C PRO A 102 5.01 -1.87 19.42
N ARG A 103 5.04 -3.15 19.21
CA ARG A 103 5.83 -3.83 18.19
C ARG A 103 5.04 -4.97 17.59
N PHE A 104 5.11 -5.11 16.28
CA PHE A 104 4.60 -6.29 15.58
C PHE A 104 5.51 -6.69 14.43
N ALA A 105 5.48 -7.97 14.09
CA ALA A 105 6.16 -8.54 12.95
C ALA A 105 5.15 -9.30 12.10
N THR A 106 5.25 -9.12 10.77
CA THR A 106 4.37 -9.77 9.81
C THR A 106 5.08 -9.97 8.48
N ARG A 107 4.38 -10.54 7.50
CA ARG A 107 4.84 -10.64 6.12
C ARG A 107 3.90 -9.88 5.21
N ILE A 108 4.48 -9.18 4.24
CA ILE A 108 3.75 -8.41 3.24
C ILE A 108 4.14 -8.86 1.83
N ARG A 109 3.30 -8.53 0.86
CA ARG A 109 3.59 -8.72 -0.57
C ARG A 109 3.98 -7.38 -1.18
N LEU A 110 5.01 -7.41 -2.01
CA LEU A 110 5.53 -6.24 -2.71
C LEU A 110 5.57 -6.52 -4.21
N ALA A 111 4.77 -5.76 -4.96
CA ALA A 111 4.60 -5.94 -6.40
C ALA A 111 5.84 -5.58 -7.21
N THR A 112 6.67 -4.68 -6.69
CA THR A 112 7.85 -4.16 -7.39
C THR A 112 8.78 -3.51 -6.38
N SER A 113 9.98 -3.10 -6.84
CA SER A 113 10.84 -2.19 -6.10
C SER A 113 10.10 -0.89 -5.79
N GLN A 114 10.13 -0.45 -4.53
CA GLN A 114 9.30 0.65 -4.06
C GLN A 114 9.74 1.15 -2.68
N THR A 115 9.14 2.25 -2.25
CA THR A 115 9.21 2.73 -0.87
C THR A 115 8.06 2.15 -0.06
N VAL A 116 8.36 1.65 1.15
CA VAL A 116 7.36 1.27 2.15
C VAL A 116 7.43 2.27 3.30
N ILE A 117 6.27 2.74 3.74
CA ILE A 117 6.14 3.79 4.76
C ILE A 117 5.27 3.26 5.89
N ALA A 118 5.76 3.36 7.13
CA ALA A 118 4.96 3.11 8.33
C ALA A 118 4.63 4.44 9.01
N VAL A 119 3.38 4.64 9.35
CA VAL A 119 2.88 5.83 10.06
C VAL A 119 2.25 5.39 11.37
N ALA A 120 2.71 5.95 12.49
CA ALA A 120 2.11 5.73 13.79
C ALA A 120 1.36 7.01 14.24
N LYS A 121 0.13 6.82 14.64
CA LYS A 121 -0.70 7.85 15.27
C LYS A 121 -0.73 7.62 16.77
N LEU A 122 -0.31 8.61 17.53
CA LEU A 122 -0.25 8.54 18.99
C LEU A 122 -1.49 9.11 19.67
N ALA A 123 -1.67 8.78 20.95
CA ALA A 123 -2.81 9.23 21.74
C ALA A 123 -2.86 10.76 21.95
N ASP A 124 -1.71 11.42 21.92
CA ASP A 124 -1.59 12.88 21.99
C ASP A 124 -1.94 13.61 20.66
N GLY A 125 -2.28 12.84 19.61
CA GLY A 125 -2.58 13.35 18.27
C GLY A 125 -1.37 13.52 17.38
N SER A 126 -0.14 13.34 17.87
CA SER A 126 1.07 13.39 17.05
C SER A 126 1.15 12.21 16.09
N CYS A 127 1.73 12.45 14.92
CA CYS A 127 1.93 11.44 13.89
C CYS A 127 3.42 11.32 13.55
N TRP A 128 3.90 10.09 13.50
CA TRP A 128 5.30 9.77 13.29
C TRP A 128 5.43 8.76 12.17
N ARG A 129 6.50 8.82 11.40
CA ARG A 129 6.77 7.92 10.28
C ARG A 129 8.19 7.40 10.28
N ASP A 130 8.36 6.28 9.57
CA ASP A 130 9.62 5.81 9.03
C ASP A 130 9.38 5.23 7.63
N SER A 131 10.39 5.21 6.79
CA SER A 131 10.30 4.71 5.43
C SER A 131 11.56 3.95 5.04
N VAL A 132 11.39 2.94 4.19
CA VAL A 132 12.47 2.13 3.64
C VAL A 132 12.28 2.00 2.13
N ASP A 133 13.31 2.39 1.38
CA ASP A 133 13.41 2.11 -0.06
C ASP A 133 13.99 0.72 -0.25
N LEU A 134 13.32 -0.11 -1.04
CA LEU A 134 13.76 -1.48 -1.27
C LEU A 134 13.74 -1.87 -2.74
N LEU A 135 14.62 -2.79 -3.07
CA LEU A 135 14.72 -3.44 -4.37
C LEU A 135 14.12 -4.85 -4.31
N VAL A 136 13.20 -5.14 -5.22
CA VAL A 136 12.61 -6.47 -5.40
C VAL A 136 13.09 -7.03 -6.72
N THR A 137 13.81 -8.16 -6.68
CA THR A 137 14.34 -8.79 -7.89
C THR A 137 13.34 -9.70 -8.58
N LEU A 138 12.47 -10.37 -7.81
CA LEU A 138 11.33 -11.14 -8.30
C LEU A 138 10.04 -10.56 -7.72
N ALA A 139 9.27 -9.88 -8.57
CA ALA A 139 8.01 -9.26 -8.19
C ALA A 139 6.99 -10.26 -7.66
N ALA A 140 6.15 -9.83 -6.74
CA ALA A 140 5.03 -10.66 -6.29
C ALA A 140 4.00 -10.83 -7.41
N CYS A 141 3.44 -12.03 -7.54
CA CYS A 141 2.21 -12.24 -8.31
C CYS A 141 1.06 -11.65 -7.50
N ILE A 142 0.52 -10.54 -7.98
CA ILE A 142 -0.64 -9.89 -7.37
C ILE A 142 -1.83 -10.24 -8.25
N ASP A 143 -2.63 -11.18 -7.77
CA ASP A 143 -3.92 -11.49 -8.37
C ASP A 143 -4.91 -10.38 -8.00
N ASN A 144 -5.65 -9.90 -9.00
CA ASN A 144 -6.76 -8.97 -8.83
C ASN A 144 -7.99 -9.67 -8.29
#